data_ecc845ef6be7a4b7a252e8145344099c
#
_entry.id   ecc845ef6be7a4b7a252e8145344099c
#
_cell.length_a   1.000
_cell.length_b   1.000
_cell.length_c   1.000
_cell.angle_alpha   90.00
_cell.angle_beta   90.00
_cell.angle_gamma   90.00
#
_symmetry.space_group_name_H-M   'P 1'
#
loop_
_entity.id
_entity.type
_entity.pdbx_description
1 polymer ?
#
loop_
_entity_poly.entity_id
_entity_poly.type
_entity_poly.pdbx_seq_one_letter_code
_entity_poly.pdbx_strand_id
1 'polypeptide(L)'
;MQESRTITRKSASNFTTAFMFLPREKRDAMSALYAFCREVDDVADEESVPVEKRREQLAAWRADIRRACDDLPPEFIVNRELQPFIHHHHLPFKLFDELLQGVEMDLDIKRYADYDELEKYCYHVASTVGLLSIEIFGYTDPACREYAVHLGKALQLTNILRDVRADAARGRIYLPLSELTRFKVTQDEILRGEYSPRFRELATSVAQRARHFYQQARLTLPAADRRSMVAANLMGEVYWRLFRKLEHQQFDVFGPKKTRLTKWQKFSLVLRAGLRAASGAVAPNYGTP
;
A
#
# COMPACT_ATOMS: atom_id res chain seq x y z
N MET A 1 17.37 6.54 -13.16
CA MET A 1 16.38 5.48 -13.47
C MET A 1 16.91 4.04 -13.35
N GLN A 2 18.20 3.82 -13.33
CA GLN A 2 18.77 2.47 -13.21
C GLN A 2 18.56 1.90 -11.81
N GLU A 3 18.78 2.70 -10.77
CA GLU A 3 18.63 2.28 -9.38
C GLU A 3 17.16 1.97 -9.05
N SER A 4 16.26 2.90 -9.32
CA SER A 4 14.82 2.73 -9.08
C SER A 4 14.24 1.50 -9.78
N ARG A 5 14.64 1.25 -11.03
CA ARG A 5 14.20 0.04 -11.76
C ARG A 5 14.78 -1.25 -11.15
N THR A 6 15.98 -1.18 -10.57
CA THR A 6 16.63 -2.33 -9.90
C THR A 6 15.91 -2.67 -8.62
N ILE A 7 15.64 -1.67 -7.76
CA ILE A 7 14.87 -1.81 -6.51
C ILE A 7 13.48 -2.38 -6.82
N THR A 8 12.77 -1.78 -7.78
CA THR A 8 11.42 -2.21 -8.17
C THR A 8 11.39 -3.66 -8.66
N ARG A 9 12.39 -4.11 -9.44
CA ARG A 9 12.49 -5.50 -9.92
C ARG A 9 12.81 -6.50 -8.81
N LYS A 10 13.73 -6.16 -7.91
CA LYS A 10 14.11 -7.02 -6.78
C LYS A 10 12.97 -7.28 -5.81
N SER A 11 12.10 -6.30 -5.60
CA SER A 11 11.00 -6.42 -4.63
C SER A 11 9.94 -7.46 -5.02
N ALA A 12 9.91 -7.93 -6.29
CA ALA A 12 8.92 -8.88 -6.84
C ALA A 12 7.47 -8.59 -6.40
N SER A 13 7.15 -7.30 -6.21
CA SER A 13 5.89 -6.84 -5.63
C SER A 13 4.71 -6.99 -6.62
N ASN A 14 3.50 -6.90 -6.10
CA ASN A 14 2.31 -6.85 -6.94
C ASN A 14 2.27 -5.58 -7.81
N PHE A 15 2.97 -4.52 -7.41
CA PHE A 15 3.04 -3.23 -8.09
C PHE A 15 3.70 -3.33 -9.47
N THR A 16 4.79 -4.09 -9.61
CA THR A 16 5.49 -4.26 -10.89
C THR A 16 4.59 -4.82 -11.97
N THR A 17 3.64 -5.68 -11.61
CA THR A 17 2.68 -6.27 -12.54
C THR A 17 1.70 -5.22 -13.06
N ALA A 18 1.25 -4.30 -12.22
CA ALA A 18 0.31 -3.24 -12.59
C ALA A 18 0.94 -2.18 -13.50
N PHE A 19 2.23 -1.91 -13.32
CA PHE A 19 2.95 -0.90 -14.12
C PHE A 19 3.12 -1.29 -15.60
N MET A 20 2.93 -2.55 -15.96
CA MET A 20 3.04 -3.00 -17.36
C MET A 20 2.05 -2.32 -18.33
N PHE A 21 0.90 -1.85 -17.81
CA PHE A 21 -0.12 -1.14 -18.60
C PHE A 21 0.17 0.36 -18.76
N LEU A 22 1.18 0.88 -18.08
CA LEU A 22 1.53 2.29 -18.17
C LEU A 22 2.43 2.57 -19.38
N PRO A 23 2.28 3.73 -20.04
CA PRO A 23 3.29 4.27 -20.94
C PRO A 23 4.66 4.32 -20.25
N ARG A 24 5.74 4.27 -21.07
CA ARG A 24 7.10 4.18 -20.53
C ARG A 24 7.42 5.26 -19.49
N GLU A 25 7.06 6.51 -19.77
CA GLU A 25 7.28 7.64 -18.89
C GLU A 25 6.61 7.45 -17.52
N LYS A 26 5.29 7.18 -17.51
CA LYS A 26 4.52 6.94 -16.26
C LYS A 26 5.02 5.71 -15.51
N ARG A 27 5.46 4.67 -16.23
CA ARG A 27 6.07 3.48 -15.62
C ARG A 27 7.40 3.79 -14.94
N ASP A 28 8.21 4.65 -15.56
CA ASP A 28 9.47 5.10 -14.97
C ASP A 28 9.22 5.98 -13.74
N ALA A 29 8.25 6.89 -13.79
CA ALA A 29 7.81 7.69 -12.65
C ALA A 29 7.33 6.82 -11.49
N MET A 30 6.47 5.83 -11.77
CA MET A 30 6.00 4.89 -10.74
C MET A 30 7.12 4.01 -10.18
N SER A 31 8.12 3.67 -10.99
CA SER A 31 9.28 2.91 -10.51
C SER A 31 10.15 3.75 -9.56
N ALA A 32 10.30 5.05 -9.84
CA ALA A 32 11.03 5.96 -8.98
C ALA A 32 10.27 6.22 -7.66
N LEU A 33 8.95 6.47 -7.74
CA LEU A 33 8.09 6.63 -6.56
C LEU A 33 8.11 5.36 -5.68
N TYR A 34 7.98 4.19 -6.31
CA TYR A 34 8.03 2.91 -5.59
C TYR A 34 9.39 2.68 -4.91
N ALA A 35 10.49 3.04 -5.58
CA ALA A 35 11.82 2.94 -5.01
C ALA A 35 11.97 3.85 -3.77
N PHE A 36 11.47 5.10 -3.84
CA PHE A 36 11.43 5.99 -2.66
C PHE A 36 10.67 5.34 -1.49
N CYS A 37 9.43 4.88 -1.73
CA CYS A 37 8.64 4.22 -0.69
C CYS A 37 9.39 3.02 -0.09
N ARG A 38 10.04 2.21 -0.92
CA ARG A 38 10.76 1.02 -0.45
C ARG A 38 11.98 1.35 0.38
N GLU A 39 12.78 2.35 -0.02
CA GLU A 39 13.96 2.78 0.72
C GLU A 39 13.61 3.32 2.11
N VAL A 40 12.55 4.14 2.21
CA VAL A 40 12.13 4.68 3.52
C VAL A 40 11.50 3.60 4.42
N ASP A 41 10.77 2.64 3.84
CA ASP A 41 10.25 1.47 4.57
C ASP A 41 11.40 0.61 5.11
N ASP A 42 12.43 0.35 4.28
CA ASP A 42 13.58 -0.46 4.67
C ASP A 42 14.37 0.20 5.81
N VAL A 43 14.47 1.54 5.86
CA VAL A 43 15.05 2.26 7.01
C VAL A 43 14.27 1.97 8.31
N ALA A 44 12.94 2.02 8.28
CA ALA A 44 12.13 1.77 9.48
C ALA A 44 12.13 0.29 9.91
N ASP A 45 12.32 -0.62 8.96
CA ASP A 45 12.29 -2.07 9.17
C ASP A 45 13.66 -2.67 9.56
N GLU A 46 14.76 -1.90 9.51
CA GLU A 46 16.11 -2.36 9.83
C GLU A 46 16.33 -2.42 11.35
N GLU A 47 15.82 -3.47 12.00
CA GLU A 47 15.85 -3.62 13.47
C GLU A 47 17.26 -3.77 14.07
N SER A 48 18.29 -4.06 13.26
CA SER A 48 19.68 -4.08 13.71
C SER A 48 20.24 -2.69 14.00
N VAL A 49 19.58 -1.63 13.51
CA VAL A 49 19.95 -0.23 13.71
C VAL A 49 19.12 0.38 14.86
N PRO A 50 19.76 1.10 15.83
CA PRO A 50 19.03 1.78 16.90
C PRO A 50 17.94 2.73 16.37
N VAL A 51 16.82 2.85 17.11
CA VAL A 51 15.64 3.64 16.71
C VAL A 51 16.02 5.10 16.43
N GLU A 52 16.85 5.70 17.28
CA GLU A 52 17.30 7.10 17.13
C GLU A 52 18.02 7.29 15.80
N LYS A 53 18.87 6.34 15.42
CA LYS A 53 19.62 6.41 14.17
C LYS A 53 18.71 6.21 12.94
N ARG A 54 17.70 5.32 13.04
CA ARG A 54 16.69 5.19 11.99
C ARG A 54 15.87 6.47 11.84
N ARG A 55 15.56 7.16 12.93
CA ARG A 55 14.88 8.45 12.92
C ARG A 55 15.74 9.53 12.25
N GLU A 56 17.04 9.59 12.53
CA GLU A 56 17.97 10.48 11.84
C GLU A 56 18.02 10.19 10.33
N GLN A 57 18.04 8.91 9.94
CA GLN A 57 18.01 8.52 8.54
C GLN A 57 16.71 8.93 7.84
N LEU A 58 15.54 8.75 8.48
CA LEU A 58 14.26 9.21 7.94
C LEU A 58 14.20 10.74 7.84
N ALA A 59 14.77 11.47 8.80
CA ALA A 59 14.90 12.93 8.73
C ALA A 59 15.79 13.36 7.55
N ALA A 60 16.88 12.64 7.27
CA ALA A 60 17.72 12.88 6.09
C ALA A 60 16.94 12.62 4.77
N TRP A 61 16.17 11.52 4.69
CA TRP A 61 15.27 11.26 3.55
C TRP A 61 14.25 12.37 3.36
N ARG A 62 13.66 12.88 4.45
CA ARG A 62 12.71 14.02 4.43
C ARG A 62 13.36 15.29 3.90
N ALA A 63 14.55 15.64 4.39
CA ALA A 63 15.28 16.81 3.94
C ALA A 63 15.65 16.69 2.45
N ASP A 64 16.08 15.51 2.01
CA ASP A 64 16.52 15.28 0.64
C ASP A 64 15.37 15.28 -0.37
N ILE A 65 14.21 14.68 -0.03
CA ILE A 65 13.02 14.76 -0.89
C ILE A 65 12.44 16.19 -0.93
N ARG A 66 12.59 16.96 0.16
CA ARG A 66 12.25 18.38 0.16
C ARG A 66 13.10 19.14 -0.87
N ARG A 67 14.42 18.91 -0.88
CA ARG A 67 15.32 19.49 -1.90
C ARG A 67 14.85 19.15 -3.31
N ALA A 68 14.47 17.89 -3.56
CA ALA A 68 13.93 17.47 -4.86
C ALA A 68 12.66 18.23 -5.25
N CYS A 69 11.77 18.51 -4.30
CA CYS A 69 10.54 19.28 -4.53
C CYS A 69 10.80 20.78 -4.73
N ASP A 70 11.81 21.33 -4.06
CA ASP A 70 12.19 22.75 -4.10
C ASP A 70 13.20 23.08 -5.24
N ASP A 71 13.35 22.17 -6.21
CA ASP A 71 14.24 22.32 -7.38
C ASP A 71 15.74 22.40 -7.04
N LEU A 72 16.09 21.93 -5.85
CA LEU A 72 17.48 21.81 -5.42
C LEU A 72 18.01 20.40 -5.72
N PRO A 73 19.32 20.22 -5.99
CA PRO A 73 19.88 18.91 -6.29
C PRO A 73 19.82 17.98 -5.07
N PRO A 74 19.09 16.82 -5.15
CA PRO A 74 19.06 15.85 -4.07
C PRO A 74 20.39 15.07 -3.98
N GLU A 75 20.68 14.54 -2.80
CA GLU A 75 21.88 13.72 -2.56
C GLU A 75 21.62 12.23 -2.81
N PHE A 76 20.44 11.72 -2.45
CA PHE A 76 20.10 10.32 -2.67
C PHE A 76 19.78 10.03 -4.14
N ILE A 77 20.34 8.94 -4.66
CA ILE A 77 20.18 8.54 -6.07
C ILE A 77 18.71 8.37 -6.45
N VAL A 78 17.91 7.77 -5.57
CA VAL A 78 16.48 7.56 -5.80
C VAL A 78 15.75 8.89 -5.94
N ASN A 79 16.04 9.87 -5.11
CA ASN A 79 15.43 11.20 -5.17
C ASN A 79 15.90 12.00 -6.40
N ARG A 80 17.16 11.84 -6.81
CA ARG A 80 17.64 12.38 -8.11
C ARG A 80 16.90 11.79 -9.29
N GLU A 81 16.62 10.49 -9.26
CA GLU A 81 15.85 9.83 -10.31
C GLU A 81 14.36 10.19 -10.26
N LEU A 82 13.81 10.52 -9.09
CA LEU A 82 12.41 10.90 -8.88
C LEU A 82 12.17 12.38 -9.21
N GLN A 83 13.13 13.27 -9.01
CA GLN A 83 12.99 14.73 -9.15
C GLN A 83 12.37 15.18 -10.49
N PRO A 84 12.79 14.68 -11.67
CA PRO A 84 12.15 15.08 -12.94
C PRO A 84 10.65 14.78 -12.98
N PHE A 85 10.22 13.69 -12.34
CA PHE A 85 8.81 13.31 -12.28
C PHE A 85 8.03 14.11 -11.24
N ILE A 86 8.68 14.54 -10.14
CA ILE A 86 8.08 15.46 -9.17
C ILE A 86 7.65 16.74 -9.90
N HIS A 87 8.55 17.33 -10.68
CA HIS A 87 8.26 18.57 -11.41
C HIS A 87 7.25 18.35 -12.54
N HIS A 88 7.43 17.30 -13.34
CA HIS A 88 6.54 17.04 -14.48
C HIS A 88 5.09 16.75 -14.06
N HIS A 89 4.89 16.05 -12.94
CA HIS A 89 3.56 15.65 -12.45
C HIS A 89 3.09 16.50 -11.27
N HIS A 90 3.84 17.56 -10.88
CA HIS A 90 3.52 18.46 -9.77
C HIS A 90 3.26 17.72 -8.45
N LEU A 91 4.11 16.72 -8.15
CA LEU A 91 3.95 15.92 -6.93
C LEU A 91 4.24 16.80 -5.69
N PRO A 92 3.25 16.98 -4.78
CA PRO A 92 3.42 17.90 -3.67
C PRO A 92 4.27 17.30 -2.56
N PHE A 93 5.24 18.06 -2.02
CA PHE A 93 6.04 17.64 -0.87
C PHE A 93 5.20 17.13 0.30
N LYS A 94 4.03 17.74 0.54
CA LYS A 94 3.13 17.36 1.63
C LYS A 94 2.82 15.88 1.65
N LEU A 95 2.59 15.24 0.49
CA LEU A 95 2.28 13.80 0.43
C LEU A 95 3.50 12.92 0.75
N PHE A 96 4.71 13.34 0.37
CA PHE A 96 5.95 12.67 0.77
C PHE A 96 6.20 12.79 2.27
N ASP A 97 5.96 13.97 2.84
CA ASP A 97 6.09 14.23 4.27
C ASP A 97 5.08 13.39 5.09
N GLU A 98 3.82 13.35 4.66
CA GLU A 98 2.78 12.50 5.28
C GLU A 98 3.15 11.01 5.21
N LEU A 99 3.72 10.53 4.09
CA LEU A 99 4.21 9.16 3.99
C LEU A 99 5.34 8.90 5.00
N LEU A 100 6.33 9.79 5.08
CA LEU A 100 7.42 9.66 6.05
C LEU A 100 6.93 9.69 7.49
N GLN A 101 5.92 10.52 7.81
CA GLN A 101 5.26 10.48 9.12
C GLN A 101 4.66 9.10 9.40
N GLY A 102 4.00 8.49 8.41
CA GLY A 102 3.46 7.13 8.54
C GLY A 102 4.54 6.07 8.79
N VAL A 103 5.67 6.17 8.09
CA VAL A 103 6.83 5.29 8.29
C VAL A 103 7.46 5.49 9.67
N GLU A 104 7.55 6.75 10.15
CA GLU A 104 8.02 7.07 11.52
C GLU A 104 7.11 6.48 12.60
N MET A 105 5.79 6.41 12.35
CA MET A 105 4.87 5.76 13.30
C MET A 105 5.30 4.32 13.63
N ASP A 106 5.85 3.58 12.67
CA ASP A 106 6.32 2.20 12.89
C ASP A 106 7.56 2.09 13.80
N LEU A 107 8.27 3.20 14.05
CA LEU A 107 9.36 3.22 15.03
C LEU A 107 8.83 3.17 16.48
N ASP A 108 7.71 3.86 16.73
CA ASP A 108 7.19 4.09 18.09
C ASP A 108 5.92 3.29 18.39
N ILE A 109 5.01 3.20 17.42
CA ILE A 109 3.68 2.65 17.62
C ILE A 109 3.68 1.16 17.30
N LYS A 110 3.51 0.34 18.34
CA LYS A 110 3.39 -1.12 18.20
C LYS A 110 1.94 -1.60 18.34
N ARG A 111 1.04 -0.73 18.77
CA ARG A 111 -0.38 -1.02 19.06
C ARG A 111 -1.23 0.19 18.68
N TYR A 112 -2.41 -0.08 18.18
CA TYR A 112 -3.43 0.92 17.85
C TYR A 112 -4.62 0.76 18.80
N ALA A 113 -5.08 1.82 19.43
CA ALA A 113 -6.17 1.74 20.40
C ALA A 113 -7.48 1.35 19.73
N ASP A 114 -7.77 1.95 18.60
CA ASP A 114 -9.02 1.80 17.87
C ASP A 114 -8.83 1.92 16.33
N TYR A 115 -9.95 1.90 15.60
CA TYR A 115 -9.92 2.04 14.16
C TYR A 115 -9.52 3.45 13.69
N ASP A 116 -9.80 4.48 14.44
CA ASP A 116 -9.48 5.86 14.04
C ASP A 116 -7.96 6.06 14.01
N GLU A 117 -7.26 5.51 14.99
CA GLU A 117 -5.79 5.50 14.99
C GLU A 117 -5.24 4.65 13.84
N LEU A 118 -5.78 3.44 13.64
CA LEU A 118 -5.35 2.57 12.55
C LEU A 118 -5.63 3.18 11.18
N GLU A 119 -6.74 3.86 10.98
CA GLU A 119 -7.07 4.52 9.71
C GLU A 119 -6.14 5.69 9.40
N LYS A 120 -5.70 6.45 10.42
CA LYS A 120 -4.65 7.48 10.24
C LYS A 120 -3.36 6.83 9.72
N TYR A 121 -2.92 5.74 10.35
CA TYR A 121 -1.77 4.99 9.86
C TYR A 121 -1.96 4.53 8.40
N CYS A 122 -3.08 3.87 8.09
CA CYS A 122 -3.37 3.41 6.73
C CYS A 122 -3.39 4.57 5.72
N TYR A 123 -3.90 5.74 6.10
CA TYR A 123 -3.86 6.93 5.26
C TYR A 123 -2.41 7.33 4.96
N HIS A 124 -1.59 7.45 6.00
CA HIS A 124 -0.20 7.89 5.85
C HIS A 124 0.64 6.94 4.99
N VAL A 125 0.57 5.62 5.22
CA VAL A 125 1.46 4.66 4.54
C VAL A 125 0.92 4.14 3.20
N ALA A 126 -0.36 4.35 2.89
CA ALA A 126 -0.95 3.79 1.67
C ALA A 126 -1.79 4.79 0.86
N SER A 127 -2.64 5.60 1.51
CA SER A 127 -3.46 6.58 0.76
C SER A 127 -2.59 7.69 0.16
N THR A 128 -1.55 8.15 0.85
CA THR A 128 -0.59 9.14 0.33
C THR A 128 0.13 8.62 -0.93
N VAL A 129 0.52 7.34 -0.93
CA VAL A 129 1.10 6.68 -2.12
C VAL A 129 0.06 6.62 -3.26
N GLY A 130 -1.19 6.32 -2.94
CA GLY A 130 -2.29 6.36 -3.89
C GLY A 130 -2.47 7.76 -4.50
N LEU A 131 -2.47 8.79 -3.66
CA LEU A 131 -2.58 10.20 -4.08
C LEU A 131 -1.41 10.63 -4.98
N LEU A 132 -0.17 10.29 -4.65
CA LEU A 132 0.99 10.53 -5.52
C LEU A 132 0.86 9.77 -6.85
N SER A 133 0.35 8.54 -6.81
CA SER A 133 0.18 7.70 -8.01
C SER A 133 -0.82 8.28 -8.99
N ILE A 134 -1.96 8.81 -8.53
CA ILE A 134 -2.98 9.38 -9.43
C ILE A 134 -2.52 10.68 -10.10
N GLU A 135 -1.64 11.47 -9.46
CA GLU A 135 -1.00 12.63 -10.11
C GLU A 135 -0.14 12.14 -11.30
N ILE A 136 0.60 11.05 -11.15
CA ILE A 136 1.38 10.42 -12.25
C ILE A 136 0.46 9.85 -13.34
N PHE A 137 -0.65 9.20 -12.95
CA PHE A 137 -1.58 8.62 -13.93
C PHE A 137 -2.36 9.70 -14.70
N GLY A 138 -2.54 10.87 -14.10
CA GLY A 138 -3.35 11.97 -14.60
C GLY A 138 -4.85 11.69 -14.41
N TYR A 139 -5.56 12.65 -13.91
CA TYR A 139 -7.02 12.61 -13.72
C TYR A 139 -7.63 13.96 -14.03
N THR A 140 -8.93 13.99 -14.28
CA THR A 140 -9.68 15.20 -14.63
C THR A 140 -10.68 15.61 -13.54
N ASP A 141 -11.26 14.62 -12.85
CA ASP A 141 -12.24 14.84 -11.81
C ASP A 141 -11.60 14.74 -10.41
N PRO A 142 -11.66 15.78 -9.57
CA PRO A 142 -11.13 15.79 -8.21
C PRO A 142 -11.61 14.64 -7.31
N ALA A 143 -12.77 14.03 -7.57
CA ALA A 143 -13.28 12.86 -6.86
C ALA A 143 -12.35 11.64 -7.00
N CYS A 144 -11.45 11.65 -7.99
CA CYS A 144 -10.41 10.64 -8.13
C CYS A 144 -9.47 10.58 -6.89
N ARG A 145 -9.36 11.67 -6.13
CA ARG A 145 -8.60 11.69 -4.87
C ARG A 145 -9.26 10.83 -3.78
N GLU A 146 -10.60 10.88 -3.67
CA GLU A 146 -11.32 10.00 -2.74
C GLU A 146 -11.16 8.52 -3.13
N TYR A 147 -11.23 8.22 -4.43
CA TYR A 147 -10.91 6.90 -4.96
C TYR A 147 -9.53 6.42 -4.50
N ALA A 148 -8.49 7.23 -4.65
CA ALA A 148 -7.12 6.88 -4.27
C ALA A 148 -7.00 6.63 -2.76
N VAL A 149 -7.64 7.46 -1.93
CA VAL A 149 -7.66 7.30 -0.47
C VAL A 149 -8.34 5.99 -0.07
N HIS A 150 -9.51 5.71 -0.60
CA HIS A 150 -10.24 4.48 -0.27
C HIS A 150 -9.51 3.22 -0.75
N LEU A 151 -8.97 3.25 -1.97
CA LEU A 151 -8.19 2.12 -2.47
C LEU A 151 -6.95 1.88 -1.61
N GLY A 152 -6.20 2.93 -1.24
CA GLY A 152 -5.04 2.84 -0.36
C GLY A 152 -5.38 2.16 0.97
N LYS A 153 -6.44 2.62 1.67
CA LYS A 153 -6.91 2.00 2.92
C LYS A 153 -7.29 0.52 2.73
N ALA A 154 -8.01 0.19 1.66
CA ALA A 154 -8.39 -1.19 1.35
C ALA A 154 -7.17 -2.12 1.16
N LEU A 155 -6.17 -1.64 0.42
CA LEU A 155 -4.93 -2.39 0.18
C LEU A 155 -4.15 -2.58 1.48
N GLN A 156 -4.04 -1.54 2.31
CA GLN A 156 -3.29 -1.62 3.58
C GLN A 156 -3.97 -2.53 4.60
N LEU A 157 -5.28 -2.46 4.76
CA LEU A 157 -6.01 -3.40 5.63
C LEU A 157 -5.87 -4.85 5.14
N THR A 158 -5.80 -5.06 3.82
CA THR A 158 -5.52 -6.40 3.26
C THR A 158 -4.10 -6.86 3.61
N ASN A 159 -3.10 -5.96 3.59
CA ASN A 159 -1.75 -6.27 4.04
C ASN A 159 -1.73 -6.62 5.53
N ILE A 160 -2.36 -5.81 6.38
CA ILE A 160 -2.45 -6.05 7.82
C ILE A 160 -3.06 -7.43 8.11
N LEU A 161 -4.17 -7.78 7.47
CA LEU A 161 -4.79 -9.10 7.63
C LEU A 161 -3.89 -10.25 7.16
N ARG A 162 -3.11 -10.06 6.10
CA ARG A 162 -2.20 -11.07 5.56
C ARG A 162 -0.96 -11.28 6.43
N ASP A 163 -0.49 -10.21 7.04
CA ASP A 163 0.85 -10.15 7.62
C ASP A 163 0.88 -10.29 9.14
N VAL A 164 -0.27 -10.55 9.80
CA VAL A 164 -0.40 -10.66 11.27
C VAL A 164 0.73 -11.47 11.92
N ARG A 165 1.09 -12.62 11.36
CA ARG A 165 2.19 -13.44 11.88
C ARG A 165 3.55 -12.76 11.76
N ALA A 166 3.83 -12.15 10.61
CA ALA A 166 5.10 -11.50 10.36
C ALA A 166 5.26 -10.24 11.23
N ASP A 167 4.19 -9.50 11.41
CA ASP A 167 4.13 -8.31 12.26
C ASP A 167 4.27 -8.70 13.74
N ALA A 168 3.59 -9.76 14.17
CA ALA A 168 3.71 -10.31 15.52
C ALA A 168 5.15 -10.74 15.84
N ALA A 169 5.87 -11.33 14.88
CA ALA A 169 7.28 -11.70 15.06
C ALA A 169 8.20 -10.50 15.31
N ARG A 170 7.77 -9.29 14.88
CA ARG A 170 8.41 -7.99 15.17
C ARG A 170 7.80 -7.27 16.37
N GLY A 171 6.98 -7.96 17.15
CA GLY A 171 6.27 -7.38 18.30
C GLY A 171 5.18 -6.37 17.94
N ARG A 172 4.77 -6.26 16.65
CA ARG A 172 3.74 -5.33 16.17
C ARG A 172 2.38 -6.01 16.06
N ILE A 173 1.32 -5.34 16.53
CA ILE A 173 -0.07 -5.77 16.33
C ILE A 173 -0.86 -4.56 15.80
N TYR A 174 -1.19 -4.59 14.50
CA TYR A 174 -1.97 -3.52 13.85
C TYR A 174 -3.49 -3.66 14.08
N LEU A 175 -3.95 -4.87 14.49
CA LEU A 175 -5.37 -5.07 14.82
C LEU A 175 -5.73 -4.22 16.05
N PRO A 176 -6.82 -3.40 16.00
CA PRO A 176 -7.14 -2.47 17.07
C PRO A 176 -7.38 -3.16 18.41
N LEU A 177 -6.86 -2.60 19.50
CA LEU A 177 -7.04 -3.13 20.87
C LEU A 177 -8.53 -3.20 21.27
N SER A 178 -9.33 -2.22 20.83
CA SER A 178 -10.79 -2.23 21.01
C SER A 178 -11.44 -3.48 20.39
N GLU A 179 -11.00 -3.88 19.20
CA GLU A 179 -11.50 -5.09 18.54
C GLU A 179 -10.97 -6.37 19.21
N LEU A 180 -9.69 -6.39 19.61
CA LEU A 180 -9.15 -7.51 20.38
C LEU A 180 -10.01 -7.76 21.63
N THR A 181 -10.33 -6.70 22.36
CA THR A 181 -11.19 -6.74 23.56
C THR A 181 -12.60 -7.24 23.23
N ARG A 182 -13.20 -6.68 22.16
CA ARG A 182 -14.55 -7.06 21.71
C ARG A 182 -14.68 -8.55 21.39
N PHE A 183 -13.69 -9.12 20.71
CA PHE A 183 -13.67 -10.54 20.33
C PHE A 183 -12.95 -11.44 21.34
N LYS A 184 -12.53 -10.89 22.49
CA LYS A 184 -11.84 -11.62 23.58
C LYS A 184 -10.57 -12.36 23.08
N VAL A 185 -9.84 -11.75 22.14
CA VAL A 185 -8.54 -12.21 21.67
C VAL A 185 -7.47 -11.45 22.44
N THR A 186 -6.52 -12.15 23.02
CA THR A 186 -5.42 -11.50 23.74
C THR A 186 -4.25 -11.16 22.81
N GLN A 187 -3.45 -10.17 23.20
CA GLN A 187 -2.23 -9.85 22.46
C GLN A 187 -1.27 -11.04 22.45
N ASP A 188 -1.18 -11.78 23.54
CA ASP A 188 -0.32 -12.95 23.66
C ASP A 188 -0.71 -14.08 22.70
N GLU A 189 -2.01 -14.32 22.46
CA GLU A 189 -2.47 -15.26 21.45
C GLU A 189 -1.96 -14.88 20.05
N ILE A 190 -2.00 -13.57 19.71
CA ILE A 190 -1.48 -13.08 18.43
C ILE A 190 0.05 -13.22 18.36
N LEU A 191 0.77 -12.82 19.41
CA LEU A 191 2.23 -12.88 19.46
C LEU A 191 2.76 -14.32 19.41
N ARG A 192 2.02 -15.29 19.97
CA ARG A 192 2.34 -16.72 19.86
C ARG A 192 1.87 -17.36 18.57
N GLY A 193 1.11 -16.63 17.75
CA GLY A 193 0.59 -17.15 16.48
C GLY A 193 -0.51 -18.19 16.66
N GLU A 194 -1.38 -18.02 17.64
CA GLU A 194 -2.47 -18.95 17.96
C GLU A 194 -3.72 -18.63 17.14
N TYR A 195 -4.05 -19.50 16.20
CA TYR A 195 -5.31 -19.42 15.46
C TYR A 195 -6.48 -19.97 16.29
N SER A 196 -7.57 -19.21 16.34
CA SER A 196 -8.78 -19.60 17.07
C SER A 196 -10.05 -19.12 16.36
N PRO A 197 -11.23 -19.69 16.68
CA PRO A 197 -12.52 -19.16 16.20
C PRO A 197 -12.70 -17.67 16.55
N ARG A 198 -12.27 -17.23 17.72
CA ARG A 198 -12.32 -15.82 18.15
C ARG A 198 -11.44 -14.93 17.26
N PHE A 199 -10.21 -15.38 16.94
CA PHE A 199 -9.35 -14.66 16.01
C PHE A 199 -9.98 -14.57 14.61
N ARG A 200 -10.62 -15.63 14.13
CA ARG A 200 -11.34 -15.62 12.85
C ARG A 200 -12.46 -14.56 12.84
N GLU A 201 -13.23 -14.45 13.91
CA GLU A 201 -14.29 -13.43 14.04
C GLU A 201 -13.71 -12.02 14.06
N LEU A 202 -12.62 -11.79 14.81
CA LEU A 202 -11.86 -10.54 14.82
C LEU A 202 -11.38 -10.18 13.42
N ALA A 203 -10.69 -11.10 12.73
CA ALA A 203 -10.19 -10.89 11.39
C ALA A 203 -11.33 -10.62 10.38
N THR A 204 -12.48 -11.27 10.56
CA THR A 204 -13.68 -11.03 9.75
C THR A 204 -14.23 -9.62 9.95
N SER A 205 -14.23 -9.07 11.17
CA SER A 205 -14.63 -7.69 11.45
C SER A 205 -13.72 -6.70 10.71
N VAL A 206 -12.40 -6.89 10.80
CA VAL A 206 -11.42 -6.05 10.07
C VAL A 206 -11.60 -6.18 8.55
N ALA A 207 -11.88 -7.41 8.08
CA ALA A 207 -12.13 -7.68 6.67
C ALA A 207 -13.40 -6.97 6.15
N GLN A 208 -14.46 -6.86 6.94
CA GLN A 208 -15.64 -6.09 6.58
C GLN A 208 -15.30 -4.61 6.33
N ARG A 209 -14.40 -4.04 7.13
CA ARG A 209 -13.92 -2.67 6.93
C ARG A 209 -13.08 -2.53 5.66
N ALA A 210 -12.17 -3.47 5.40
CA ALA A 210 -11.43 -3.50 4.13
C ALA A 210 -12.38 -3.60 2.92
N ARG A 211 -13.40 -4.48 2.99
CA ARG A 211 -14.43 -4.63 1.96
C ARG A 211 -15.19 -3.34 1.72
N HIS A 212 -15.54 -2.63 2.79
CA HIS A 212 -16.20 -1.32 2.69
C HIS A 212 -15.33 -0.35 1.88
N PHE A 213 -14.03 -0.25 2.16
CA PHE A 213 -13.14 0.64 1.42
C PHE A 213 -12.97 0.22 -0.05
N TYR A 214 -12.94 -1.09 -0.37
CA TYR A 214 -12.99 -1.54 -1.77
C TYR A 214 -14.27 -1.10 -2.48
N GLN A 215 -15.41 -1.17 -1.80
CA GLN A 215 -16.69 -0.70 -2.34
C GLN A 215 -16.67 0.80 -2.56
N GLN A 216 -16.21 1.59 -1.58
CA GLN A 216 -16.09 3.04 -1.72
C GLN A 216 -15.16 3.42 -2.87
N ALA A 217 -13.98 2.81 -2.96
CA ALA A 217 -13.07 3.04 -4.09
C ALA A 217 -13.73 2.77 -5.44
N ARG A 218 -14.52 1.70 -5.56
CA ARG A 218 -15.25 1.39 -6.78
C ARG A 218 -16.31 2.44 -7.11
N LEU A 219 -17.00 2.98 -6.11
CA LEU A 219 -18.11 3.95 -6.27
C LEU A 219 -17.59 5.35 -6.57
N THR A 220 -16.45 5.74 -5.98
CA THR A 220 -15.89 7.09 -6.10
C THR A 220 -15.02 7.27 -7.35
N LEU A 221 -14.65 6.20 -8.09
CA LEU A 221 -13.89 6.36 -9.32
C LEU A 221 -14.74 7.00 -10.44
N PRO A 222 -14.43 8.24 -10.84
CA PRO A 222 -15.15 8.93 -11.92
C PRO A 222 -15.09 8.17 -13.24
N ALA A 223 -16.20 8.19 -13.99
CA ALA A 223 -16.26 7.51 -15.29
C ALA A 223 -15.22 8.06 -16.28
N ALA A 224 -14.97 9.38 -16.25
CA ALA A 224 -14.00 10.06 -17.11
C ALA A 224 -12.57 9.54 -16.90
N ASP A 225 -12.21 9.18 -15.65
CA ASP A 225 -10.85 8.82 -15.26
C ASP A 225 -10.56 7.31 -15.25
N ARG A 226 -11.55 6.47 -15.57
CA ARG A 226 -11.38 5.01 -15.57
C ARG A 226 -10.25 4.52 -16.46
N ARG A 227 -10.00 5.19 -17.59
CA ARG A 227 -8.91 4.81 -18.51
C ARG A 227 -7.53 5.15 -17.96
N SER A 228 -7.36 6.31 -17.34
CA SER A 228 -6.09 6.70 -16.73
C SER A 228 -5.78 5.85 -15.49
N MET A 229 -6.81 5.36 -14.78
CA MET A 229 -6.69 4.54 -13.57
C MET A 229 -6.57 3.02 -13.82
N VAL A 230 -6.34 2.56 -15.05
CA VAL A 230 -6.24 1.10 -15.37
C VAL A 230 -5.18 0.40 -14.51
N ALA A 231 -4.02 1.03 -14.27
CA ALA A 231 -2.97 0.45 -13.43
C ALA A 231 -3.39 0.34 -11.96
N ALA A 232 -4.04 1.38 -11.41
CA ALA A 232 -4.57 1.36 -10.05
C ALA A 232 -5.71 0.33 -9.91
N ASN A 233 -6.59 0.24 -10.90
CA ASN A 233 -7.67 -0.76 -10.95
C ASN A 233 -7.11 -2.19 -10.97
N LEU A 234 -6.07 -2.46 -11.76
CA LEU A 234 -5.43 -3.77 -11.76
C LEU A 234 -4.81 -4.08 -10.39
N MET A 235 -4.20 -3.09 -9.73
CA MET A 235 -3.70 -3.26 -8.36
C MET A 235 -4.86 -3.63 -7.41
N GLY A 236 -5.96 -2.90 -7.48
CA GLY A 236 -7.18 -3.20 -6.72
C GLY A 236 -7.67 -4.63 -6.95
N GLU A 237 -7.70 -5.11 -8.22
CA GLU A 237 -8.11 -6.49 -8.54
C GLU A 237 -7.15 -7.55 -8.01
N VAL A 238 -5.84 -7.32 -8.11
CA VAL A 238 -4.81 -8.22 -7.56
C VAL A 238 -4.99 -8.37 -6.05
N TYR A 239 -5.16 -7.25 -5.37
CA TYR A 239 -5.36 -7.24 -3.92
C TYR A 239 -6.74 -7.77 -3.50
N TRP A 240 -7.79 -7.49 -4.26
CA TRP A 240 -9.11 -8.08 -4.07
C TRP A 240 -9.07 -9.60 -4.17
N ARG A 241 -8.34 -10.13 -5.16
CA ARG A 241 -8.14 -11.58 -5.28
C ARG A 241 -7.36 -12.17 -4.11
N LEU A 242 -6.35 -11.45 -3.61
CA LEU A 242 -5.62 -11.82 -2.41
C LEU A 242 -6.52 -11.81 -1.18
N PHE A 243 -7.30 -10.74 -1.00
CA PHE A 243 -8.28 -10.58 0.07
C PHE A 243 -9.30 -11.74 0.08
N ARG A 244 -9.90 -12.05 -1.06
CA ARG A 244 -10.82 -13.21 -1.20
C ARG A 244 -10.14 -14.54 -0.87
N LYS A 245 -8.86 -14.67 -1.15
CA LYS A 245 -8.10 -15.87 -0.77
C LYS A 245 -7.91 -15.95 0.74
N LEU A 246 -7.65 -14.85 1.43
CA LEU A 246 -7.59 -14.81 2.90
C LEU A 246 -8.94 -15.19 3.52
N GLU A 247 -10.04 -14.65 3.00
CA GLU A 247 -11.40 -15.04 3.45
C GLU A 247 -11.66 -16.54 3.29
N HIS A 248 -11.34 -17.10 2.11
CA HIS A 248 -11.52 -18.53 1.85
C HIS A 248 -10.68 -19.41 2.80
N GLN A 249 -9.51 -18.92 3.21
CA GLN A 249 -8.66 -19.55 4.22
C GLN A 249 -9.12 -19.25 5.66
N GLN A 250 -10.29 -18.59 5.83
CA GLN A 250 -10.82 -18.16 7.13
C GLN A 250 -9.81 -17.34 7.95
N PHE A 251 -8.94 -16.58 7.26
CA PHE A 251 -7.86 -15.79 7.86
C PHE A 251 -6.86 -16.59 8.71
N ASP A 252 -6.69 -17.89 8.44
CA ASP A 252 -5.57 -18.64 9.01
C ASP A 252 -4.26 -18.19 8.36
N VAL A 253 -3.62 -17.21 8.99
CA VAL A 253 -2.38 -16.56 8.53
C VAL A 253 -1.17 -16.92 9.39
N PHE A 254 -1.35 -17.76 10.40
CA PHE A 254 -0.28 -18.17 11.31
C PHE A 254 0.56 -19.34 10.81
N GLY A 255 0.19 -19.94 9.67
CA GLY A 255 0.97 -20.98 9.01
C GLY A 255 2.36 -20.48 8.54
N PRO A 256 3.31 -21.41 8.24
CA PRO A 256 4.69 -21.04 7.89
C PRO A 256 4.82 -20.30 6.55
N LYS A 257 3.82 -20.37 5.69
CA LYS A 257 3.82 -19.74 4.36
C LYS A 257 2.87 -18.55 4.32
N LYS A 258 3.42 -17.38 4.01
CA LYS A 258 2.62 -16.17 3.75
C LYS A 258 1.67 -16.40 2.57
N THR A 259 0.40 -16.02 2.74
CA THR A 259 -0.60 -16.09 1.66
C THR A 259 -0.22 -15.17 0.50
N ARG A 260 -0.08 -15.74 -0.69
CA ARG A 260 0.28 -15.03 -1.93
C ARG A 260 -0.53 -15.56 -3.11
N LEU A 261 -0.69 -14.72 -4.13
CA LEU A 261 -1.18 -15.19 -5.43
C LEU A 261 -0.07 -15.91 -6.18
N THR A 262 -0.44 -16.99 -6.88
CA THR A 262 0.49 -17.69 -7.78
C THR A 262 0.82 -16.85 -9.01
N LYS A 263 1.92 -17.17 -9.69
CA LYS A 263 2.29 -16.51 -10.96
C LYS A 263 1.15 -16.61 -12.01
N TRP A 264 0.49 -17.77 -12.10
CA TRP A 264 -0.64 -18.00 -13.00
C TRP A 264 -1.86 -17.16 -12.64
N GLN A 265 -2.18 -17.01 -11.35
CA GLN A 265 -3.27 -16.13 -10.91
C GLN A 265 -3.00 -14.67 -11.29
N LYS A 266 -1.77 -14.19 -11.07
CA LYS A 266 -1.37 -12.83 -11.49
C LYS A 266 -1.44 -12.68 -13.01
N PHE A 267 -0.90 -13.64 -13.77
CA PHE A 267 -0.94 -13.62 -15.22
C PHE A 267 -2.38 -13.57 -15.76
N SER A 268 -3.28 -14.38 -15.22
CA SER A 268 -4.70 -14.38 -15.62
C SER A 268 -5.39 -13.03 -15.36
N LEU A 269 -5.05 -12.35 -14.26
CA LEU A 269 -5.57 -11.01 -13.95
C LEU A 269 -5.06 -9.97 -14.95
N VAL A 270 -3.76 -9.99 -15.26
CA VAL A 270 -3.15 -9.12 -16.28
C VAL A 270 -3.81 -9.32 -17.63
N LEU A 271 -3.95 -10.56 -18.08
CA LEU A 271 -4.59 -10.87 -19.37
C LEU A 271 -6.05 -10.36 -19.42
N ARG A 272 -6.83 -10.62 -18.38
CA ARG A 272 -8.22 -10.12 -18.28
C ARG A 272 -8.30 -8.60 -18.27
N ALA A 273 -7.42 -7.93 -17.51
CA ALA A 273 -7.36 -6.48 -17.48
C ALA A 273 -7.01 -5.90 -18.86
N GLY A 274 -6.04 -6.51 -19.56
CA GLY A 274 -5.69 -6.12 -20.93
C GLY A 274 -6.85 -6.27 -21.91
N LEU A 275 -7.56 -7.41 -21.89
CA LEU A 275 -8.73 -7.65 -22.74
C LEU A 275 -9.86 -6.65 -22.44
N ARG A 276 -10.13 -6.35 -21.16
CA ARG A 276 -11.13 -5.34 -20.77
C ARG A 276 -10.73 -3.93 -21.19
N ALA A 277 -9.47 -3.56 -21.01
CA ALA A 277 -8.97 -2.27 -21.47
C ALA A 277 -9.11 -2.12 -23.00
N ALA A 278 -8.82 -3.17 -23.76
CA ALA A 278 -8.97 -3.19 -25.23
C ALA A 278 -10.46 -3.11 -25.67
N SER A 279 -11.38 -3.72 -24.91
CA SER A 279 -12.83 -3.64 -25.17
C SER A 279 -13.51 -2.39 -24.61
N GLY A 280 -12.78 -1.48 -23.95
CA GLY A 280 -13.32 -0.30 -23.30
C GLY A 280 -14.02 -0.57 -21.96
N ALA A 281 -13.99 -1.80 -21.44
CA ALA A 281 -14.57 -2.17 -20.15
C ALA A 281 -13.59 -1.87 -18.99
N VAL A 282 -13.36 -0.60 -18.73
CA VAL A 282 -12.34 -0.12 -17.74
C VAL A 282 -12.89 0.11 -16.34
N ALA A 283 -14.13 -0.28 -16.06
CA ALA A 283 -14.72 -0.16 -14.73
C ALA A 283 -14.00 -1.09 -13.72
N PRO A 284 -13.85 -0.67 -12.43
CA PRO A 284 -13.27 -1.51 -11.38
C PRO A 284 -14.00 -2.86 -11.22
N ASN A 285 -13.23 -3.93 -11.06
CA ASN A 285 -13.76 -5.28 -10.87
C ASN A 285 -13.37 -5.85 -9.49
N TYR A 286 -13.57 -5.04 -8.46
CA TYR A 286 -13.35 -5.39 -7.05
C TYR A 286 -14.45 -4.75 -6.18
N GLY A 287 -14.52 -5.15 -4.90
CA GLY A 287 -15.55 -4.63 -4.00
C GLY A 287 -16.96 -5.12 -4.35
N THR A 288 -17.09 -6.17 -5.14
CA THR A 288 -18.36 -6.85 -5.38
C THR A 288 -18.64 -7.90 -4.30
N PRO A 289 -19.92 -8.21 -3.99
CA PRO A 289 -20.29 -9.24 -3.04
C PRO A 289 -19.66 -10.60 -3.31
#